data_31a8368bc56762d73227ce6b268d7941
#
_entry.id   31a8368bc56762d73227ce6b268d7941
#
_cell.length_a   1.000
_cell.length_b   1.000
_cell.length_c   1.000
_cell.angle_alpha   90.00
_cell.angle_beta   90.00
_cell.angle_gamma   90.00
#
_symmetry.space_group_name_H-M   'P 1'
#
loop_
_entity.id
_entity.type
_entity.pdbx_description
1 polymer ?
#
loop_
_entity_poly.entity_id
_entity_poly.type
_entity_poly.pdbx_seq_one_letter_code
_entity_poly.pdbx_strand_id
1 'polypeptide(L)'
;MRRLAFLAPLGAVLAVAAGPAAADPASVSVTLGADLQDKVRELGERDVRDQADRLAEVVRRALARSGGLDGARVDLVLTDLKPNRPTFEQMAHQPGLDGHRSISIGGAAIEGQITTADGQVLPIRYDWYSNSIAEVRGFTTWQDADRAYQRLASHLVDGRYVTR
;
A
#
# COMPACT_ATOMS: atom_id res chain seq x y z
N MET A 1 -22.72 -11.57 -80.74
CA MET A 1 -23.06 -10.62 -79.68
C MET A 1 -22.67 -11.25 -78.33
N ARG A 2 -21.50 -10.86 -77.84
CA ARG A 2 -20.94 -11.42 -76.58
C ARG A 2 -21.35 -10.49 -75.41
N ARG A 3 -22.10 -11.02 -74.45
CA ARG A 3 -22.43 -10.26 -73.19
C ARG A 3 -21.33 -10.60 -72.14
N LEU A 4 -20.56 -9.55 -71.80
CA LEU A 4 -19.61 -9.56 -70.71
C LEU A 4 -20.39 -9.35 -69.39
N ALA A 5 -20.34 -10.33 -68.48
CA ALA A 5 -20.84 -10.20 -67.10
C ALA A 5 -19.71 -9.67 -66.20
N PHE A 6 -19.93 -8.51 -65.59
CA PHE A 6 -19.06 -7.92 -64.61
C PHE A 6 -19.37 -8.57 -63.23
N LEU A 7 -18.42 -9.29 -62.71
CA LEU A 7 -18.42 -9.78 -61.31
C LEU A 7 -17.76 -8.71 -60.42
N ALA A 8 -18.54 -8.09 -59.54
CA ALA A 8 -18.03 -7.21 -58.52
C ALA A 8 -17.54 -8.02 -57.28
N PRO A 9 -16.34 -7.75 -56.73
CA PRO A 9 -15.93 -8.42 -55.49
C PRO A 9 -16.61 -7.76 -54.29
N LEU A 10 -17.31 -8.57 -53.49
CA LEU A 10 -17.89 -8.20 -52.21
C LEU A 10 -16.76 -8.19 -51.18
N GLY A 11 -16.23 -6.99 -50.86
CA GLY A 11 -15.25 -6.82 -49.78
C GLY A 11 -15.92 -6.91 -48.42
N ALA A 12 -15.65 -7.99 -47.69
CA ALA A 12 -16.05 -8.14 -46.29
C ALA A 12 -15.14 -7.27 -45.41
N VAL A 13 -15.66 -6.19 -44.85
CA VAL A 13 -14.99 -5.40 -43.81
C VAL A 13 -15.14 -6.13 -42.48
N LEU A 14 -14.07 -6.76 -42.02
CA LEU A 14 -13.96 -7.29 -40.66
C LEU A 14 -13.78 -6.10 -39.71
N ALA A 15 -14.86 -5.68 -39.05
CA ALA A 15 -14.78 -4.77 -37.90
C ALA A 15 -14.19 -5.56 -36.71
N VAL A 16 -12.90 -5.32 -36.42
CA VAL A 16 -12.30 -5.78 -35.16
C VAL A 16 -12.88 -4.91 -34.07
N ALA A 17 -13.81 -5.45 -33.29
CA ALA A 17 -14.28 -4.82 -32.06
C ALA A 17 -13.09 -4.83 -31.08
N ALA A 18 -12.45 -3.70 -30.87
CA ALA A 18 -11.53 -3.49 -29.75
C ALA A 18 -12.37 -3.63 -28.47
N GLY A 19 -12.22 -4.75 -27.76
CA GLY A 19 -12.77 -4.90 -26.42
C GLY A 19 -12.23 -3.79 -25.52
N PRO A 20 -12.95 -3.42 -24.45
CA PRO A 20 -12.44 -2.45 -23.50
C PRO A 20 -11.10 -2.97 -22.96
N ALA A 21 -10.03 -2.19 -23.18
CA ALA A 21 -8.74 -2.47 -22.56
C ALA A 21 -8.97 -2.42 -21.05
N ALA A 22 -8.72 -3.53 -20.34
CA ALA A 22 -8.74 -3.53 -18.89
C ALA A 22 -7.68 -2.50 -18.46
N ALA A 23 -8.09 -1.51 -17.66
CA ALA A 23 -7.16 -0.54 -17.11
C ALA A 23 -6.15 -1.30 -16.22
N ASP A 24 -4.87 -0.96 -16.33
CA ASP A 24 -3.84 -1.56 -15.49
C ASP A 24 -4.12 -1.23 -14.01
N PRO A 25 -3.97 -2.20 -13.09
CA PRO A 25 -4.15 -1.93 -11.66
C PRO A 25 -3.12 -0.91 -11.16
N ALA A 26 -3.48 -0.16 -10.13
CA ALA A 26 -2.57 0.81 -9.51
C ALA A 26 -1.26 0.14 -9.07
N SER A 27 -0.13 0.77 -9.43
CA SER A 27 1.19 0.36 -8.91
C SER A 27 1.42 0.97 -7.53
N VAL A 28 1.98 0.18 -6.60
CA VAL A 28 2.27 0.65 -5.22
C VAL A 28 3.72 0.37 -4.88
N SER A 29 4.45 1.40 -4.50
CA SER A 29 5.82 1.31 -3.97
C SER A 29 5.87 1.85 -2.54
N VAL A 30 6.79 1.32 -1.72
CA VAL A 30 7.04 1.80 -0.36
C VAL A 30 8.54 1.98 -0.16
N THR A 31 8.92 3.14 0.36
CA THR A 31 10.29 3.43 0.80
C THR A 31 10.31 3.79 2.29
N LEU A 32 11.48 3.78 2.91
CA LEU A 32 11.65 4.16 4.31
C LEU A 32 12.03 5.64 4.40
N GLY A 33 11.35 6.38 5.27
CA GLY A 33 11.71 7.76 5.60
C GLY A 33 13.02 7.82 6.40
N ALA A 34 13.69 8.98 6.38
CA ALA A 34 14.99 9.16 7.03
C ALA A 34 14.95 8.79 8.54
N ASP A 35 13.94 9.30 9.27
CA ASP A 35 13.79 9.04 10.70
C ASP A 35 13.60 7.56 11.02
N LEU A 36 12.94 6.80 10.13
CA LEU A 36 12.78 5.37 10.30
C LEU A 36 14.06 4.61 9.93
N GLN A 37 14.83 5.08 8.94
CA GLN A 37 16.13 4.49 8.59
C GLN A 37 17.09 4.50 9.78
N ASP A 38 17.07 5.56 10.59
CA ASP A 38 17.88 5.65 11.81
C ASP A 38 17.50 4.60 12.86
N LYS A 39 16.22 4.18 12.89
CA LYS A 39 15.69 3.17 13.80
C LYS A 39 15.81 1.72 13.28
N VAL A 40 16.21 1.52 12.03
CA VAL A 40 16.26 0.18 11.41
C VAL A 40 17.11 -0.79 12.22
N ARG A 41 18.26 -0.34 12.74
CA ARG A 41 19.14 -1.18 13.57
C ARG A 41 18.54 -1.55 14.91
N GLU A 42 17.72 -0.67 15.50
CA GLU A 42 17.05 -0.93 16.76
C GLU A 42 15.87 -1.91 16.56
N LEU A 43 15.08 -1.70 15.52
CA LEU A 43 13.87 -2.50 15.25
C LEU A 43 14.17 -3.83 14.56
N GLY A 44 15.32 -3.95 13.90
CA GLY A 44 15.70 -5.06 13.03
C GLY A 44 15.40 -4.77 11.56
N GLU A 45 16.45 -4.86 10.73
CA GLU A 45 16.34 -4.54 9.28
C GLU A 45 15.30 -5.40 8.57
N ARG A 46 15.27 -6.70 8.91
CA ARG A 46 14.30 -7.63 8.34
C ARG A 46 12.87 -7.28 8.72
N ASP A 47 12.62 -7.02 10.00
CA ASP A 47 11.30 -6.66 10.50
C ASP A 47 10.77 -5.39 9.81
N VAL A 48 11.62 -4.34 9.69
CA VAL A 48 11.22 -3.09 9.04
C VAL A 48 10.94 -3.30 7.55
N ARG A 49 11.73 -4.12 6.86
CA ARG A 49 11.50 -4.46 5.44
C ARG A 49 10.19 -5.22 5.27
N ASP A 50 9.95 -6.23 6.11
CA ASP A 50 8.71 -7.02 6.09
C ASP A 50 7.48 -6.12 6.33
N GLN A 51 7.61 -5.06 7.16
CA GLN A 51 6.53 -4.09 7.38
C GLN A 51 6.31 -3.18 6.16
N ALA A 52 7.35 -2.75 5.47
CA ALA A 52 7.21 -1.99 4.22
C ALA A 52 6.53 -2.83 3.11
N ASP A 53 6.92 -4.09 2.96
CA ASP A 53 6.30 -5.03 2.02
C ASP A 53 4.83 -5.29 2.39
N ARG A 54 4.54 -5.42 3.68
CA ARG A 54 3.18 -5.59 4.19
C ARG A 54 2.29 -4.38 3.89
N LEU A 55 2.79 -3.16 4.10
CA LEU A 55 2.09 -1.93 3.74
C LEU A 55 1.76 -1.91 2.24
N ALA A 56 2.75 -2.17 1.38
CA ALA A 56 2.55 -2.22 -0.07
C ALA A 56 1.47 -3.22 -0.46
N GLU A 57 1.50 -4.41 0.14
CA GLU A 57 0.55 -5.49 -0.15
C GLU A 57 -0.88 -5.15 0.28
N VAL A 58 -1.06 -4.58 1.49
CA VAL A 58 -2.38 -4.18 2.01
C VAL A 58 -3.02 -3.13 1.11
N VAL A 59 -2.24 -2.10 0.73
CA VAL A 59 -2.74 -1.03 -0.14
C VAL A 59 -3.05 -1.56 -1.53
N ARG A 60 -2.14 -2.33 -2.15
CA ARG A 60 -2.34 -2.92 -3.48
C ARG A 60 -3.62 -3.76 -3.54
N ARG A 61 -3.83 -4.63 -2.54
CA ARG A 61 -5.05 -5.48 -2.48
C ARG A 61 -6.33 -4.65 -2.32
N ALA A 62 -6.30 -3.58 -1.55
CA ALA A 62 -7.47 -2.74 -1.36
C ALA A 62 -7.84 -2.01 -2.65
N LEU A 63 -6.86 -1.41 -3.33
CA LEU A 63 -7.06 -0.70 -4.59
C LEU A 63 -7.53 -1.66 -5.71
N ALA A 64 -6.92 -2.83 -5.83
CA ALA A 64 -7.32 -3.84 -6.81
C ALA A 64 -8.76 -4.34 -6.62
N ARG A 65 -9.25 -4.42 -5.37
CA ARG A 65 -10.65 -4.81 -5.09
C ARG A 65 -11.66 -3.71 -5.36
N SER A 66 -11.26 -2.46 -5.19
CA SER A 66 -12.17 -1.32 -5.37
C SER A 66 -12.30 -0.88 -6.82
N GLY A 67 -11.32 -1.23 -7.69
CA GLY A 67 -11.20 -0.68 -9.04
C GLY A 67 -10.93 0.83 -9.02
N GLY A 68 -10.55 1.37 -7.87
CA GLY A 68 -10.19 2.77 -7.71
C GLY A 68 -8.72 3.01 -8.05
N LEU A 69 -8.42 4.17 -8.61
CA LEU A 69 -7.07 4.58 -8.98
C LEU A 69 -6.42 3.68 -10.06
N ASP A 70 -7.20 3.09 -10.96
CA ASP A 70 -6.66 2.33 -12.09
C ASP A 70 -5.70 3.20 -12.92
N GLY A 71 -4.56 2.62 -13.30
CA GLY A 71 -3.49 3.32 -13.99
C GLY A 71 -2.69 4.31 -13.14
N ALA A 72 -3.03 4.47 -11.85
CA ALA A 72 -2.30 5.36 -10.95
C ALA A 72 -1.02 4.72 -10.40
N ARG A 73 -0.08 5.58 -10.01
CA ARG A 73 1.10 5.21 -9.23
C ARG A 73 0.98 5.76 -7.81
N VAL A 74 1.11 4.90 -6.81
CA VAL A 74 1.08 5.23 -5.39
C VAL A 74 2.47 5.02 -4.81
N ASP A 75 3.15 6.12 -4.51
CA ASP A 75 4.49 6.11 -3.89
C ASP A 75 4.35 6.47 -2.42
N LEU A 76 4.61 5.51 -1.53
CA LEU A 76 4.50 5.67 -0.07
C LEU A 76 5.87 5.74 0.58
N VAL A 77 5.94 6.47 1.67
CA VAL A 77 7.10 6.57 2.56
C VAL A 77 6.63 6.18 3.96
N LEU A 78 7.15 5.09 4.49
CA LEU A 78 6.95 4.71 5.89
C LEU A 78 7.89 5.56 6.74
N THR A 79 7.33 6.56 7.46
CA THR A 79 8.11 7.57 8.19
C THR A 79 8.31 7.22 9.66
N ASP A 80 7.35 6.53 10.29
CA ASP A 80 7.51 6.01 11.64
C ASP A 80 6.84 4.64 11.79
N LEU A 81 7.40 3.84 12.69
CA LEU A 81 6.94 2.49 12.97
C LEU A 81 7.17 2.17 14.45
N LYS A 82 6.11 1.79 15.16
CA LYS A 82 6.16 1.42 16.58
C LYS A 82 5.58 0.03 16.79
N PRO A 83 6.36 -0.90 17.37
CA PRO A 83 5.88 -2.22 17.66
C PRO A 83 5.02 -2.24 18.95
N ASN A 84 4.04 -3.16 19.00
CA ASN A 84 3.27 -3.45 20.23
C ASN A 84 4.03 -4.32 21.22
N ARG A 85 4.99 -5.08 20.73
CA ARG A 85 5.89 -5.95 21.49
C ARG A 85 7.30 -5.78 20.99
N PRO A 86 8.32 -5.96 21.81
CA PRO A 86 9.70 -5.83 21.35
C PRO A 86 9.99 -6.81 20.21
N THR A 87 10.76 -6.33 19.24
CA THR A 87 11.33 -7.17 18.19
C THR A 87 12.44 -8.07 18.77
N PHE A 88 12.85 -9.08 18.00
CA PHE A 88 14.00 -9.90 18.40
C PHE A 88 15.26 -9.05 18.55
N GLU A 89 15.47 -8.07 17.70
CA GLU A 89 16.61 -7.17 17.74
C GLU A 89 16.61 -6.34 19.03
N GLN A 90 15.46 -5.75 19.39
CA GLN A 90 15.33 -5.01 20.65
C GLN A 90 15.59 -5.89 21.87
N MET A 91 15.09 -7.12 21.90
CA MET A 91 15.35 -8.05 23.00
C MET A 91 16.80 -8.48 23.09
N ALA A 92 17.49 -8.60 21.94
CA ALA A 92 18.92 -8.94 21.91
C ALA A 92 19.82 -7.84 22.48
N HIS A 93 19.41 -6.57 22.34
CA HIS A 93 20.22 -5.42 22.74
C HIS A 93 19.77 -4.75 24.05
N GLN A 94 18.56 -5.03 24.54
CA GLN A 94 18.00 -4.40 25.74
C GLN A 94 17.63 -5.46 26.81
N PRO A 95 18.51 -5.69 27.80
CA PRO A 95 18.19 -6.59 28.90
C PRO A 95 16.89 -6.17 29.62
N GLY A 96 16.02 -7.14 29.91
CA GLY A 96 14.76 -6.92 30.62
C GLY A 96 13.54 -6.78 29.71
N LEU A 97 13.70 -6.68 28.40
CA LEU A 97 12.59 -6.81 27.46
C LEU A 97 12.17 -8.28 27.32
N ASP A 98 10.86 -8.50 27.34
CA ASP A 98 10.24 -9.82 27.23
C ASP A 98 9.15 -9.78 26.15
N GLY A 99 9.20 -10.70 25.20
CA GLY A 99 8.30 -10.76 24.04
C GLY A 99 6.82 -10.99 24.41
N HIS A 100 6.52 -11.41 25.65
CA HIS A 100 5.16 -11.63 26.13
C HIS A 100 4.68 -10.58 27.13
N ARG A 101 5.57 -10.09 27.98
CA ARG A 101 5.25 -9.16 29.08
C ARG A 101 5.42 -7.70 28.70
N SER A 102 6.41 -7.38 27.86
CA SER A 102 6.63 -6.01 27.41
C SER A 102 5.62 -5.63 26.33
N ILE A 103 4.72 -4.74 26.68
CA ILE A 103 3.66 -4.24 25.77
C ILE A 103 3.81 -2.73 25.65
N SER A 104 3.68 -2.24 24.44
CA SER A 104 3.75 -0.81 24.12
C SER A 104 2.63 -0.38 23.17
N ILE A 105 2.37 0.92 23.11
CA ILE A 105 1.52 1.52 22.10
C ILE A 105 2.22 1.35 20.75
N GLY A 106 1.53 0.71 19.81
CA GLY A 106 2.01 0.50 18.44
C GLY A 106 1.31 1.39 17.43
N GLY A 107 1.76 1.35 16.20
CA GLY A 107 1.20 2.09 15.06
C GLY A 107 2.22 2.43 14.01
N ALA A 108 1.82 3.29 13.06
CA ALA A 108 2.69 3.74 11.99
C ALA A 108 2.30 5.12 11.49
N ALA A 109 3.28 5.85 10.92
CA ALA A 109 3.08 7.06 10.14
C ALA A 109 3.54 6.83 8.70
N ILE A 110 2.74 7.29 7.75
CA ILE A 110 2.95 7.10 6.33
C ILE A 110 2.72 8.43 5.62
N GLU A 111 3.64 8.81 4.77
CA GLU A 111 3.50 9.92 3.84
C GLU A 111 3.63 9.41 2.41
N GLY A 112 3.40 10.27 1.41
CA GLY A 112 3.59 9.88 0.02
C GLY A 112 2.76 10.70 -0.94
N GLN A 113 2.55 10.11 -2.12
CA GLN A 113 1.73 10.72 -3.16
C GLN A 113 1.09 9.68 -4.06
N ILE A 114 -0.02 10.07 -4.67
CA ILE A 114 -0.63 9.37 -5.78
C ILE A 114 -0.39 10.20 -7.03
N THR A 115 0.13 9.59 -8.09
CA THR A 115 0.11 10.15 -9.43
C THR A 115 -0.98 9.42 -10.19
N THR A 116 -2.07 10.11 -10.49
CA THR A 116 -3.22 9.55 -11.23
C THR A 116 -2.87 9.31 -12.70
N ALA A 117 -3.69 8.53 -13.41
CA ALA A 117 -3.46 8.23 -14.83
C ALA A 117 -3.42 9.47 -15.73
N ASP A 118 -4.13 10.56 -15.35
CA ASP A 118 -4.11 11.87 -16.02
C ASP A 118 -2.97 12.78 -15.57
N GLY A 119 -2.07 12.29 -14.69
CA GLY A 119 -0.88 13.01 -14.24
C GLY A 119 -1.10 13.94 -13.04
N GLN A 120 -2.28 13.96 -12.44
CA GLN A 120 -2.51 14.73 -11.21
C GLN A 120 -1.74 14.13 -10.05
N VAL A 121 -1.13 14.98 -9.21
CA VAL A 121 -0.40 14.56 -8.01
C VAL A 121 -1.20 14.92 -6.77
N LEU A 122 -1.54 13.91 -5.97
CA LEU A 122 -2.32 14.03 -4.74
C LEU A 122 -1.44 13.60 -3.57
N PRO A 123 -1.17 14.48 -2.59
CA PRO A 123 -0.35 14.14 -1.43
C PRO A 123 -1.07 13.18 -0.50
N ILE A 124 -0.31 12.26 0.11
CA ILE A 124 -0.78 11.35 1.16
C ILE A 124 -0.08 11.75 2.46
N ARG A 125 -0.87 11.88 3.54
CA ARG A 125 -0.36 11.96 4.90
C ARG A 125 -1.32 11.25 5.83
N TYR A 126 -0.82 10.28 6.56
CA TYR A 126 -1.60 9.46 7.47
C TYR A 126 -0.75 8.98 8.63
N ASP A 127 -1.29 9.07 9.84
CA ASP A 127 -0.73 8.41 11.01
C ASP A 127 -1.83 7.81 11.87
N TRP A 128 -1.52 6.70 12.49
CA TRP A 128 -2.39 6.10 13.48
C TRP A 128 -1.58 5.28 14.49
N TYR A 129 -1.90 5.48 15.76
CA TYR A 129 -1.34 4.76 16.91
C TYR A 129 -2.46 4.44 17.89
N SER A 130 -2.32 3.36 18.68
CA SER A 130 -3.23 3.11 19.81
C SER A 130 -3.18 4.26 20.80
N ASN A 131 -4.35 4.62 21.35
CA ASN A 131 -4.45 5.73 22.30
C ASN A 131 -4.03 5.35 23.72
N SER A 132 -4.14 4.08 24.08
CA SER A 132 -3.73 3.56 25.38
C SER A 132 -3.28 2.12 25.33
N ILE A 133 -2.47 1.70 26.31
CA ILE A 133 -2.06 0.29 26.48
C ILE A 133 -3.27 -0.63 26.69
N ALA A 134 -4.34 -0.15 27.31
CA ALA A 134 -5.57 -0.94 27.51
C ALA A 134 -6.25 -1.34 26.18
N GLU A 135 -6.04 -0.56 25.11
CA GLU A 135 -6.55 -0.85 23.77
C GLU A 135 -5.62 -1.79 22.98
N VAL A 136 -4.38 -1.93 23.43
CA VAL A 136 -3.40 -2.82 22.83
C VAL A 136 -3.74 -4.25 23.16
N ARG A 137 -4.57 -4.86 22.35
CA ARG A 137 -4.91 -6.28 22.41
C ARG A 137 -4.00 -7.11 21.52
N GLY A 138 -2.82 -6.59 21.21
CA GLY A 138 -1.87 -7.16 20.29
C GLY A 138 -1.20 -8.39 20.85
N PHE A 139 -1.46 -9.54 20.25
CA PHE A 139 -0.68 -10.75 20.44
C PHE A 139 0.55 -10.80 19.54
N THR A 140 0.64 -9.89 18.57
CA THR A 140 1.75 -9.81 17.62
C THR A 140 2.53 -8.50 17.76
N THR A 141 3.78 -8.53 17.34
CA THR A 141 4.68 -7.36 17.41
C THR A 141 4.14 -6.17 16.60
N TRP A 142 3.50 -6.41 15.46
CA TRP A 142 3.13 -5.39 14.48
C TRP A 142 1.63 -5.19 14.30
N GLN A 143 0.81 -5.60 15.27
CA GLN A 143 -0.66 -5.57 15.12
C GLN A 143 -1.22 -4.18 14.85
N ASP A 144 -0.76 -3.17 15.58
CA ASP A 144 -1.27 -1.81 15.40
C ASP A 144 -0.71 -1.15 14.12
N ALA A 145 0.50 -1.50 13.71
CA ALA A 145 1.01 -1.10 12.41
C ALA A 145 0.13 -1.68 11.28
N ASP A 146 -0.22 -2.97 11.35
CA ASP A 146 -1.12 -3.60 10.37
C ASP A 146 -2.51 -2.93 10.35
N ARG A 147 -3.04 -2.54 11.51
CA ARG A 147 -4.28 -1.74 11.59
C ARG A 147 -4.14 -0.37 10.93
N ALA A 148 -3.01 0.32 11.13
CA ALA A 148 -2.74 1.59 10.47
C ALA A 148 -2.73 1.43 8.94
N TYR A 149 -2.10 0.37 8.42
CA TYR A 149 -2.08 0.06 6.99
C TYR A 149 -3.47 -0.22 6.41
N GLN A 150 -4.27 -1.02 7.12
CA GLN A 150 -5.65 -1.31 6.69
C GLN A 150 -6.52 -0.07 6.67
N ARG A 151 -6.40 0.82 7.67
CA ARG A 151 -7.12 2.09 7.73
C ARG A 151 -6.68 3.04 6.62
N LEU A 152 -5.36 3.19 6.39
CA LEU A 152 -4.86 3.96 5.25
C LEU A 152 -5.44 3.44 3.93
N ALA A 153 -5.37 2.12 3.70
CA ALA A 153 -5.89 1.51 2.49
C ALA A 153 -7.39 1.81 2.29
N SER A 154 -8.19 1.76 3.36
CA SER A 154 -9.61 2.15 3.32
C SER A 154 -9.79 3.63 2.98
N HIS A 155 -8.96 4.50 3.57
CA HIS A 155 -9.01 5.94 3.28
C HIS A 155 -8.65 6.24 1.81
N LEU A 156 -7.66 5.54 1.23
CA LEU A 156 -7.29 5.71 -0.17
C LEU A 156 -8.44 5.29 -1.11
N VAL A 157 -9.11 4.19 -0.80
CA VAL A 157 -10.31 3.73 -1.54
C VAL A 157 -11.44 4.75 -1.47
N ASP A 158 -11.61 5.40 -0.32
CA ASP A 158 -12.66 6.41 -0.10
C ASP A 158 -12.27 7.82 -0.61
N GLY A 159 -11.11 7.98 -1.26
CA GLY A 159 -10.62 9.27 -1.75
C GLY A 159 -10.16 10.23 -0.65
N ARG A 160 -9.84 9.73 0.54
CA ARG A 160 -9.33 10.51 1.69
C ARG A 160 -7.82 10.35 1.80
N TYR A 161 -7.07 11.29 1.26
CA TYR A 161 -5.61 11.15 1.12
C TYR A 161 -4.83 11.82 2.26
N VAL A 162 -5.40 12.85 2.90
CA VAL A 162 -4.80 13.54 4.04
C VAL A 162 -5.71 13.40 5.24
N THR A 163 -5.25 12.68 6.25
CA THR A 163 -5.96 12.53 7.53
C THR A 163 -4.96 12.71 8.67
N ARG A 164 -5.40 13.42 9.69
CA ARG A 164 -4.69 13.58 10.96
C ARG A 164 -5.44 12.84 12.04
#